data_d7fa0d5aca1762481d54c7552849cd37
#
_entry.id   d7fa0d5aca1762481d54c7552849cd37
#
_cell.length_a   1.000
_cell.length_b   1.000
_cell.length_c   1.000
_cell.angle_alpha   90.00
_cell.angle_beta   90.00
_cell.angle_gamma   90.00
#
_symmetry.space_group_name_H-M   'P 1'
#
loop_
_entity.id
_entity.type
_entity.pdbx_description
1 polymer ?
#
loop_
_entity_poly.entity_id
_entity_poly.type
_entity_poly.pdbx_seq_one_letter_code
_entity_poly.pdbx_strand_id
1 'polypeptide(L)'
;MVSASSDLSLDLRSRFEALVVPHLDRLLAFAIRRSDSVADAEDAVQEAFVRAWLGFADLRDDALARPWIYRILRTVLSDFREKHGRRQQLVFITRLEDAHDELIGGEHDALFSEVVARLDSEAIHRALRKIPEDFAAAVELHDIDGFKYAEIAEIVGVPIGTVMSRIARGRKLLAGAITAERGAAAFEHTTDALAERRAHRGGAR
;
A
#
# COMPACT_ATOMS: atom_id res chain seq x y z
N MET A 1 -0.19 15.92 45.51
CA MET A 1 -0.43 14.75 44.62
C MET A 1 -0.77 15.08 43.18
N VAL A 2 -0.89 16.34 42.78
CA VAL A 2 -1.24 16.78 41.40
C VAL A 2 -0.01 16.80 40.44
N SER A 3 1.21 16.99 40.98
CA SER A 3 2.44 17.16 40.18
C SER A 3 2.89 15.88 39.44
N ALA A 4 2.84 14.73 40.07
CA ALA A 4 3.32 13.47 39.49
C ALA A 4 2.47 12.97 38.29
N SER A 5 1.17 13.27 38.29
CA SER A 5 0.26 12.90 37.20
C SER A 5 0.47 13.76 35.95
N SER A 6 0.83 15.03 36.15
CA SER A 6 1.16 15.95 35.06
C SER A 6 2.51 15.63 34.42
N ASP A 7 3.50 15.25 35.20
CA ASP A 7 4.83 14.85 34.69
C ASP A 7 4.76 13.56 33.85
N LEU A 8 4.00 12.57 34.29
CA LEU A 8 3.78 11.31 33.55
C LEU A 8 3.03 11.56 32.22
N SER A 9 2.07 12.47 32.19
CA SER A 9 1.34 12.79 30.98
C SER A 9 2.19 13.58 29.96
N LEU A 10 3.08 14.44 30.44
CA LEU A 10 4.04 15.16 29.61
C LEU A 10 5.09 14.22 29.02
N ASP A 11 5.57 13.27 29.79
CA ASP A 11 6.53 12.26 29.33
C ASP A 11 5.90 11.34 28.26
N LEU A 12 4.68 10.86 28.47
CA LEU A 12 3.95 10.04 27.50
C LEU A 12 3.70 10.79 26.20
N ARG A 13 3.35 12.07 26.27
CA ARG A 13 3.14 12.92 25.10
C ARG A 13 4.44 13.12 24.32
N SER A 14 5.51 13.47 24.99
CA SER A 14 6.83 13.67 24.37
C SER A 14 7.32 12.40 23.69
N ARG A 15 7.12 11.26 24.35
CA ARG A 15 7.47 9.94 23.78
C ARG A 15 6.62 9.62 22.53
N PHE A 16 5.31 9.90 22.54
CA PHE A 16 4.44 9.72 21.37
C PHE A 16 4.87 10.63 20.21
N GLU A 17 5.11 11.91 20.50
CA GLU A 17 5.58 12.86 19.50
C GLU A 17 6.89 12.43 18.86
N ALA A 18 7.83 11.90 19.64
CA ALA A 18 9.11 11.43 19.13
C ALA A 18 9.03 10.15 18.31
N LEU A 19 8.12 9.22 18.66
CA LEU A 19 8.08 7.87 18.07
C LEU A 19 7.03 7.72 16.95
N VAL A 20 5.95 8.49 16.97
CA VAL A 20 4.82 8.30 16.04
C VAL A 20 4.73 9.42 15.01
N VAL A 21 4.87 10.69 15.44
CA VAL A 21 4.72 11.85 14.54
C VAL A 21 5.70 11.85 13.36
N PRO A 22 6.96 11.40 13.48
CA PRO A 22 7.89 11.34 12.33
C PRO A 22 7.45 10.42 11.19
N HIS A 23 6.45 9.58 11.43
CA HIS A 23 5.91 8.68 10.40
C HIS A 23 4.69 9.23 9.66
N LEU A 24 4.18 10.44 10.04
CA LEU A 24 2.93 11.01 9.52
C LEU A 24 2.88 11.04 7.98
N ASP A 25 3.91 11.59 7.33
CA ASP A 25 3.92 11.73 5.86
C ASP A 25 3.88 10.37 5.15
N ARG A 26 4.60 9.39 5.69
CA ARG A 26 4.60 8.02 5.15
C ARG A 26 3.25 7.32 5.38
N LEU A 27 2.64 7.51 6.54
CA LEU A 27 1.31 6.98 6.86
C LEU A 27 0.26 7.60 5.93
N LEU A 28 0.33 8.91 5.68
CA LEU A 28 -0.58 9.58 4.76
C LEU A 28 -0.39 9.07 3.32
N ALA A 29 0.85 8.93 2.86
CA ALA A 29 1.13 8.36 1.54
C ALA A 29 0.60 6.93 1.42
N PHE A 30 0.78 6.08 2.46
CA PHE A 30 0.21 4.74 2.51
C PHE A 30 -1.32 4.75 2.47
N ALA A 31 -1.97 5.67 3.20
CA ALA A 31 -3.42 5.82 3.21
C ALA A 31 -3.97 6.29 1.85
N ILE A 32 -3.33 7.28 1.19
CA ILE A 32 -3.72 7.80 -0.13
C ILE A 32 -3.73 6.68 -1.18
N ARG A 33 -2.73 5.80 -1.17
CA ARG A 33 -2.67 4.65 -2.10
C ARG A 33 -3.86 3.70 -1.96
N ARG A 34 -4.55 3.71 -0.80
CA ARG A 34 -5.59 2.77 -0.38
C ARG A 34 -6.97 3.38 -0.23
N SER A 35 -7.07 4.68 -0.33
CA SER A 35 -8.31 5.45 -0.24
C SER A 35 -8.77 5.93 -1.61
N ASP A 36 -10.04 6.29 -1.74
CA ASP A 36 -10.57 6.81 -3.01
C ASP A 36 -10.38 8.30 -3.16
N SER A 37 -10.20 9.00 -2.05
CA SER A 37 -9.90 10.43 -2.04
C SER A 37 -8.82 10.74 -1.01
N VAL A 38 -8.18 11.89 -1.19
CA VAL A 38 -7.22 12.41 -0.21
C VAL A 38 -7.90 12.68 1.12
N ALA A 39 -9.13 13.17 1.10
CA ALA A 39 -9.91 13.43 2.31
C ALA A 39 -10.17 12.14 3.12
N ASP A 40 -10.55 11.04 2.46
CA ASP A 40 -10.72 9.74 3.14
C ASP A 40 -9.40 9.24 3.74
N ALA A 41 -8.28 9.49 3.07
CA ALA A 41 -6.96 9.13 3.58
C ALA A 41 -6.58 9.95 4.82
N GLU A 42 -6.83 11.25 4.79
CA GLU A 42 -6.59 12.16 5.92
C GLU A 42 -7.45 11.77 7.12
N ASP A 43 -8.73 11.48 6.91
CA ASP A 43 -9.64 11.02 7.97
C ASP A 43 -9.17 9.69 8.57
N ALA A 44 -8.73 8.74 7.74
CA ALA A 44 -8.19 7.48 8.22
C ALA A 44 -6.91 7.66 9.04
N VAL A 45 -6.02 8.55 8.63
CA VAL A 45 -4.79 8.85 9.38
C VAL A 45 -5.12 9.54 10.71
N GLN A 46 -6.05 10.50 10.73
CA GLN A 46 -6.51 11.15 11.96
C GLN A 46 -7.08 10.12 12.95
N GLU A 47 -7.98 9.26 12.49
CA GLU A 47 -8.56 8.19 13.31
C GLU A 47 -7.46 7.23 13.83
N ALA A 48 -6.49 6.88 12.98
CA ALA A 48 -5.37 6.04 13.40
C ALA A 48 -4.52 6.71 14.48
N PHE A 49 -4.27 8.02 14.40
CA PHE A 49 -3.56 8.76 15.44
C PHE A 49 -4.34 8.84 16.76
N VAL A 50 -5.67 8.99 16.70
CA VAL A 50 -6.52 8.95 17.89
C VAL A 50 -6.45 7.57 18.56
N ARG A 51 -6.62 6.48 17.80
CA ARG A 51 -6.49 5.12 18.32
C ARG A 51 -5.09 4.83 18.86
N ALA A 52 -4.08 5.31 18.16
CA ALA A 52 -2.70 5.21 18.60
C ALA A 52 -2.47 5.93 19.93
N TRP A 53 -2.93 7.17 20.06
CA TRP A 53 -2.79 7.92 21.31
C TRP A 53 -3.45 7.20 22.50
N LEU A 54 -4.67 6.66 22.30
CA LEU A 54 -5.40 5.95 23.32
C LEU A 54 -4.73 4.63 23.76
N GLY A 55 -4.03 3.96 22.84
CA GLY A 55 -3.33 2.70 23.12
C GLY A 55 -1.82 2.84 23.38
N PHE A 56 -1.28 4.06 23.34
CA PHE A 56 0.18 4.27 23.35
C PHE A 56 0.84 3.85 24.68
N ALA A 57 0.12 3.98 25.79
CA ALA A 57 0.64 3.58 27.09
C ALA A 57 0.95 2.07 27.17
N ASP A 58 0.31 1.25 26.33
CA ASP A 58 0.52 -0.19 26.26
C ASP A 58 1.71 -0.58 25.36
N LEU A 59 2.26 0.34 24.60
CA LEU A 59 3.44 0.11 23.77
C LEU A 59 4.68 0.01 24.66
N ARG A 60 5.18 -1.22 24.85
CA ARG A 60 6.30 -1.51 25.74
C ARG A 60 7.67 -1.36 25.10
N ASP A 61 7.75 -1.51 23.77
CA ASP A 61 9.00 -1.47 23.01
C ASP A 61 8.91 -0.36 21.96
N ASP A 62 9.75 0.67 22.12
CA ASP A 62 9.82 1.82 21.23
C ASP A 62 10.23 1.45 19.80
N ALA A 63 11.01 0.37 19.64
CA ALA A 63 11.42 -0.11 18.32
C ALA A 63 10.23 -0.63 17.50
N LEU A 64 9.14 -1.01 18.16
CA LEU A 64 7.92 -1.47 17.52
C LEU A 64 6.93 -0.34 17.21
N ALA A 65 7.21 0.91 17.56
CA ALA A 65 6.29 2.03 17.35
C ALA A 65 5.89 2.18 15.87
N ARG A 66 6.86 2.05 14.95
CA ARG A 66 6.61 2.16 13.52
C ARG A 66 5.70 1.03 12.98
N PRO A 67 6.00 -0.26 13.11
CA PRO A 67 5.09 -1.31 12.66
C PRO A 67 3.75 -1.27 13.41
N TRP A 68 3.72 -0.87 14.67
CA TRP A 68 2.50 -0.77 15.46
C TRP A 68 1.53 0.28 14.92
N ILE A 69 1.97 1.50 14.58
CA ILE A 69 1.10 2.53 14.01
C ILE A 69 0.60 2.15 12.60
N TYR A 70 1.42 1.48 11.78
CA TYR A 70 0.97 0.97 10.49
C TYR A 70 -0.10 -0.12 10.63
N ARG A 71 0.00 -0.99 11.64
CA ARG A 71 -1.04 -1.97 11.95
C ARG A 71 -2.36 -1.29 12.33
N ILE A 72 -2.31 -0.23 13.14
CA ILE A 72 -3.51 0.55 13.50
C ILE A 72 -4.11 1.18 12.25
N LEU A 73 -3.32 1.88 11.44
CA LEU A 73 -3.81 2.53 10.22
C LEU A 73 -4.42 1.52 9.23
N ARG A 74 -3.80 0.35 9.05
CA ARG A 74 -4.36 -0.72 8.22
C ARG A 74 -5.73 -1.19 8.71
N THR A 75 -5.90 -1.31 10.01
CA THR A 75 -7.20 -1.68 10.61
C THR A 75 -8.24 -0.59 10.33
N VAL A 76 -7.90 0.67 10.53
CA VAL A 76 -8.79 1.81 10.24
C VAL A 76 -9.20 1.82 8.77
N LEU A 77 -8.25 1.66 7.84
CA LEU A 77 -8.53 1.60 6.41
C LEU A 77 -9.43 0.43 6.02
N SER A 78 -9.32 -0.72 6.71
CA SER A 78 -10.22 -1.85 6.52
C SER A 78 -11.63 -1.52 7.00
N ASP A 79 -11.77 -0.92 8.19
CA ASP A 79 -13.06 -0.49 8.74
C ASP A 79 -13.76 0.53 7.82
N PHE A 80 -13.02 1.49 7.24
CA PHE A 80 -13.53 2.48 6.29
C PHE A 80 -14.08 1.81 5.03
N ARG A 81 -13.34 0.84 4.47
CA ARG A 81 -13.79 0.11 3.27
C ARG A 81 -15.03 -0.73 3.52
N GLU A 82 -15.16 -1.36 4.66
CA GLU A 82 -16.34 -2.12 5.05
C GLU A 82 -17.57 -1.21 5.17
N LYS A 83 -17.42 -0.05 5.82
CA LYS A 83 -18.50 0.94 5.97
C LYS A 83 -19.00 1.50 4.63
N HIS A 84 -18.12 1.64 3.64
CA HIS A 84 -18.48 2.15 2.31
C HIS A 84 -18.92 1.04 1.33
N GLY A 85 -19.18 -0.18 1.82
CA GLY A 85 -19.78 -1.27 1.04
C GLY A 85 -18.86 -1.88 -0.02
N ARG A 86 -17.56 -1.61 0.04
CA ARG A 86 -16.59 -2.11 -0.93
C ARG A 86 -16.01 -3.46 -0.52
N ARG A 87 -16.78 -4.50 -0.72
CA ARG A 87 -16.22 -5.84 -0.85
C ARG A 87 -15.41 -5.87 -2.16
N GLN A 88 -14.09 -5.80 -2.06
CA GLN A 88 -13.26 -6.12 -3.21
C GLN A 88 -13.62 -7.49 -3.75
N GLN A 89 -13.97 -7.53 -5.05
CA GLN A 89 -14.31 -8.75 -5.76
C GLN A 89 -13.13 -9.73 -5.68
N LEU A 90 -13.35 -10.82 -4.98
CA LEU A 90 -12.50 -12.01 -4.90
C LEU A 90 -12.43 -12.78 -6.24
N VAL A 91 -12.56 -12.13 -7.39
CA VAL A 91 -12.77 -12.81 -8.67
C VAL A 91 -11.48 -13.32 -9.34
N PHE A 92 -10.30 -12.94 -8.85
CA PHE A 92 -9.03 -13.28 -9.54
C PHE A 92 -8.21 -14.40 -8.90
N ILE A 93 -8.61 -14.93 -7.74
CA ILE A 93 -7.77 -15.87 -6.96
C ILE A 93 -7.78 -17.29 -7.53
N THR A 94 -8.86 -17.71 -8.19
CA THR A 94 -9.05 -19.12 -8.58
C THR A 94 -8.18 -19.58 -9.77
N ARG A 95 -7.49 -18.69 -10.47
CA ARG A 95 -6.62 -19.05 -11.63
C ARG A 95 -5.12 -19.04 -11.33
N LEU A 96 -4.70 -18.62 -10.15
CA LEU A 96 -3.28 -18.51 -9.78
C LEU A 96 -2.84 -19.51 -8.70
N GLU A 97 -3.75 -20.38 -8.23
CA GLU A 97 -3.41 -21.41 -7.26
C GLU A 97 -2.51 -22.53 -7.82
N ASP A 98 -2.43 -22.68 -9.15
CA ASP A 98 -1.67 -23.75 -9.82
C ASP A 98 -0.23 -23.36 -10.22
N ALA A 99 0.21 -22.12 -9.98
CA ALA A 99 1.60 -21.76 -10.24
C ALA A 99 2.46 -22.05 -8.99
N HIS A 100 2.85 -23.29 -8.85
CA HIS A 100 3.76 -23.81 -7.83
C HIS A 100 5.08 -23.03 -7.78
N ASP A 101 5.39 -22.47 -6.65
CA ASP A 101 6.51 -22.51 -5.72
C ASP A 101 7.97 -22.56 -6.23
N GLU A 102 8.34 -22.00 -7.37
CA GLU A 102 9.73 -22.08 -7.84
C GLU A 102 10.53 -20.77 -7.89
N LEU A 103 10.05 -19.62 -7.34
CA LEU A 103 10.81 -18.38 -7.39
C LEU A 103 10.86 -17.63 -6.04
N ILE A 104 11.47 -18.27 -5.06
CA ILE A 104 12.04 -17.59 -3.89
C ILE A 104 13.52 -17.38 -4.20
N GLY A 105 13.92 -16.24 -4.76
CA GLY A 105 15.33 -15.92 -4.97
C GLY A 105 15.61 -14.72 -5.85
N GLY A 106 16.29 -13.77 -5.30
CA GLY A 106 17.22 -12.71 -5.70
C GLY A 106 17.15 -12.05 -7.10
N GLU A 107 17.05 -12.77 -8.19
CA GLU A 107 17.09 -12.17 -9.54
C GLU A 107 15.78 -11.45 -9.93
N HIS A 108 14.63 -11.93 -9.47
CA HIS A 108 13.34 -11.26 -9.70
C HIS A 108 13.18 -9.98 -8.87
N ASP A 109 13.84 -9.87 -7.74
CA ASP A 109 13.83 -8.68 -6.90
C ASP A 109 14.50 -7.49 -7.57
N ALA A 110 15.63 -7.72 -8.23
CA ALA A 110 16.35 -6.68 -8.95
C ALA A 110 15.60 -6.17 -10.18
N LEU A 111 15.02 -7.09 -10.97
CA LEU A 111 14.25 -6.73 -12.18
C LEU A 111 12.97 -5.97 -11.82
N PHE A 112 12.27 -6.40 -10.76
CA PHE A 112 11.06 -5.73 -10.29
C PHE A 112 11.37 -4.32 -9.79
N SER A 113 12.43 -4.16 -8.98
CA SER A 113 12.88 -2.86 -8.47
C SER A 113 13.27 -1.91 -9.61
N GLU A 114 13.92 -2.39 -10.66
CA GLU A 114 14.27 -1.60 -11.84
C GLU A 114 13.04 -1.15 -12.62
N VAL A 115 12.03 -2.01 -12.77
CA VAL A 115 10.77 -1.66 -13.45
C VAL A 115 9.99 -0.62 -12.65
N VAL A 116 9.87 -0.80 -11.35
CA VAL A 116 9.17 0.13 -10.45
C VAL A 116 9.87 1.49 -10.39
N ALA A 117 11.21 1.52 -10.36
CA ALA A 117 11.98 2.76 -10.35
C ALA A 117 11.81 3.64 -11.60
N ARG A 118 11.34 3.05 -12.72
CA ARG A 118 11.09 3.75 -13.98
C ARG A 118 9.65 4.21 -14.17
N LEU A 119 8.78 3.93 -13.20
CA LEU A 119 7.37 4.31 -13.22
C LEU A 119 7.15 5.57 -12.40
N ASP A 120 6.20 6.40 -12.85
CA ASP A 120 5.69 7.46 -12.00
C ASP A 120 4.84 6.91 -10.85
N SER A 121 4.73 7.67 -9.77
CA SER A 121 3.96 7.27 -8.59
C SER A 121 2.51 6.95 -8.92
N GLU A 122 1.89 7.67 -9.86
CA GLU A 122 0.49 7.46 -10.23
C GLU A 122 0.27 6.12 -10.94
N ALA A 123 1.18 5.72 -11.84
CA ALA A 123 1.09 4.43 -12.51
C ALA A 123 1.20 3.26 -11.51
N ILE A 124 2.11 3.39 -10.53
CA ILE A 124 2.24 2.41 -9.46
C ILE A 124 0.95 2.35 -8.64
N HIS A 125 0.39 3.49 -8.25
CA HIS A 125 -0.85 3.56 -7.48
C HIS A 125 -2.03 2.93 -8.24
N ARG A 126 -2.19 3.24 -9.51
CA ARG A 126 -3.25 2.63 -10.34
C ARG A 126 -3.11 1.12 -10.44
N ALA A 127 -1.89 0.63 -10.65
CA ALA A 127 -1.62 -0.80 -10.76
C ALA A 127 -1.84 -1.53 -9.42
N LEU A 128 -1.44 -0.94 -8.29
CA LEU A 128 -1.69 -1.49 -6.95
C LEU A 128 -3.18 -1.64 -6.64
N ARG A 129 -4.04 -0.74 -7.12
CA ARG A 129 -5.49 -0.84 -6.95
C ARG A 129 -6.14 -1.97 -7.76
N LYS A 130 -5.45 -2.52 -8.76
CA LYS A 130 -5.95 -3.61 -9.62
C LYS A 130 -5.62 -4.99 -9.06
N ILE A 131 -4.76 -5.09 -8.08
CA ILE A 131 -4.40 -6.35 -7.47
C ILE A 131 -5.10 -6.52 -6.10
N PRO A 132 -5.33 -7.77 -5.64
CA PRO A 132 -5.98 -7.99 -4.36
C PRO A 132 -5.20 -7.36 -3.21
N GLU A 133 -5.95 -6.79 -2.26
CA GLU A 133 -5.45 -6.00 -1.14
C GLU A 133 -4.31 -6.65 -0.35
N ASP A 134 -4.45 -7.93 -0.05
CA ASP A 134 -3.44 -8.66 0.73
C ASP A 134 -2.07 -8.72 0.05
N PHE A 135 -2.06 -8.80 -1.29
CA PHE A 135 -0.84 -8.78 -2.08
C PHE A 135 -0.30 -7.35 -2.25
N ALA A 136 -1.19 -6.39 -2.52
CA ALA A 136 -0.82 -4.98 -2.60
C ALA A 136 -0.19 -4.50 -1.30
N ALA A 137 -0.82 -4.81 -0.14
CA ALA A 137 -0.30 -4.46 1.17
C ALA A 137 1.11 -5.00 1.42
N ALA A 138 1.33 -6.27 1.10
CA ALA A 138 2.62 -6.89 1.34
C ALA A 138 3.73 -6.27 0.48
N VAL A 139 3.44 -6.01 -0.81
CA VAL A 139 4.39 -5.37 -1.74
C VAL A 139 4.68 -3.92 -1.30
N GLU A 140 3.67 -3.14 -0.97
CA GLU A 140 3.87 -1.75 -0.55
C GLU A 140 4.71 -1.64 0.72
N LEU A 141 4.35 -2.42 1.75
CA LEU A 141 5.08 -2.40 3.01
C LEU A 141 6.55 -2.78 2.82
N HIS A 142 6.84 -3.72 1.93
CA HIS A 142 8.20 -4.15 1.68
C HIS A 142 8.95 -3.22 0.71
N ASP A 143 8.41 -3.02 -0.49
CA ASP A 143 9.13 -2.40 -1.61
C ASP A 143 9.07 -0.88 -1.58
N ILE A 144 8.01 -0.29 -1.01
CA ILE A 144 7.84 1.17 -0.93
C ILE A 144 8.20 1.68 0.47
N ASP A 145 7.65 1.05 1.52
CA ASP A 145 7.84 1.53 2.89
C ASP A 145 9.08 0.94 3.58
N GLY A 146 9.73 -0.10 2.99
CA GLY A 146 11.00 -0.66 3.43
C GLY A 146 10.92 -1.46 4.73
N PHE A 147 9.78 -2.08 5.03
CA PHE A 147 9.64 -2.99 6.17
C PHE A 147 10.30 -4.34 5.89
N LYS A 148 10.88 -4.94 6.93
CA LYS A 148 11.36 -6.32 6.90
C LYS A 148 10.19 -7.30 6.97
N TYR A 149 10.37 -8.52 6.47
CA TYR A 149 9.32 -9.55 6.47
C TYR A 149 8.70 -9.82 7.85
N ALA A 150 9.53 -9.80 8.91
CA ALA A 150 9.04 -9.99 10.27
C ALA A 150 8.15 -8.83 10.74
N GLU A 151 8.51 -7.58 10.42
CA GLU A 151 7.70 -6.40 10.74
C GLU A 151 6.38 -6.41 9.96
N ILE A 152 6.41 -6.84 8.69
CA ILE A 152 5.21 -6.99 7.88
C ILE A 152 4.30 -8.05 8.47
N ALA A 153 4.85 -9.19 8.95
CA ALA A 153 4.08 -10.24 9.60
C ALA A 153 3.30 -9.69 10.82
N GLU A 154 3.94 -8.83 11.61
CA GLU A 154 3.29 -8.13 12.74
C GLU A 154 2.21 -7.14 12.28
N ILE A 155 2.47 -6.37 11.21
CA ILE A 155 1.53 -5.37 10.68
C ILE A 155 0.27 -6.05 10.12
N VAL A 156 0.44 -7.12 9.33
CA VAL A 156 -0.67 -7.77 8.62
C VAL A 156 -1.29 -8.94 9.42
N GLY A 157 -0.64 -9.40 10.49
CA GLY A 157 -1.14 -10.45 11.38
C GLY A 157 -1.13 -11.85 10.75
N VAL A 158 -0.13 -12.17 9.91
CA VAL A 158 0.02 -13.49 9.27
C VAL A 158 1.44 -14.03 9.47
N PRO A 159 1.66 -15.35 9.32
CA PRO A 159 3.00 -15.93 9.41
C PRO A 159 3.96 -15.36 8.37
N ILE A 160 5.25 -15.28 8.72
CA ILE A 160 6.30 -14.73 7.84
C ILE A 160 6.39 -15.44 6.49
N GLY A 161 6.17 -16.76 6.43
CA GLY A 161 6.10 -17.51 5.17
C GLY A 161 4.97 -17.06 4.26
N THR A 162 3.81 -16.68 4.85
CA THR A 162 2.69 -16.09 4.14
C THR A 162 3.04 -14.69 3.60
N VAL A 163 3.79 -13.88 4.36
CA VAL A 163 4.29 -12.58 3.88
C VAL A 163 5.17 -12.76 2.66
N MET A 164 6.15 -13.67 2.72
CA MET A 164 7.07 -13.96 1.62
C MET A 164 6.31 -14.37 0.34
N SER A 165 5.36 -15.28 0.47
CA SER A 165 4.53 -15.72 -0.68
C SER A 165 3.63 -14.62 -1.21
N ARG A 166 3.05 -13.77 -0.33
CA ARG A 166 2.25 -12.62 -0.74
C ARG A 166 3.07 -11.59 -1.51
N ILE A 167 4.29 -11.28 -1.07
CA ILE A 167 5.20 -10.37 -1.79
C ILE A 167 5.56 -10.93 -3.16
N ALA A 168 5.98 -12.19 -3.24
CA ALA A 168 6.37 -12.81 -4.50
C ALA A 168 5.19 -12.82 -5.52
N ARG A 169 4.00 -13.22 -5.08
CA ARG A 169 2.79 -13.20 -5.92
C ARG A 169 2.33 -11.79 -6.24
N GLY A 170 2.38 -10.90 -5.27
CA GLY A 170 2.00 -9.49 -5.43
C GLY A 170 2.83 -8.78 -6.49
N ARG A 171 4.14 -9.00 -6.52
CA ARG A 171 5.05 -8.47 -7.55
C ARG A 171 4.70 -8.97 -8.94
N LYS A 172 4.37 -10.27 -9.09
CA LYS A 172 3.92 -10.82 -10.38
C LYS A 172 2.61 -10.19 -10.85
N LEU A 173 1.65 -10.04 -9.95
CA LEU A 173 0.36 -9.41 -10.25
C LEU A 173 0.54 -7.94 -10.63
N LEU A 174 1.40 -7.21 -9.90
CA LEU A 174 1.69 -5.81 -10.15
C LEU A 174 2.38 -5.61 -11.51
N ALA A 175 3.37 -6.44 -11.84
CA ALA A 175 4.02 -6.42 -13.14
C ALA A 175 3.02 -6.67 -14.29
N GLY A 176 2.10 -7.63 -14.11
CA GLY A 176 1.03 -7.91 -15.06
C GLY A 176 0.08 -6.71 -15.25
N ALA A 177 -0.33 -6.07 -14.15
CA ALA A 177 -1.21 -4.89 -14.19
C ALA A 177 -0.54 -3.71 -14.91
N ILE A 178 0.74 -3.45 -14.65
CA ILE A 178 1.54 -2.40 -15.31
C ILE A 178 1.66 -2.67 -16.82
N THR A 179 1.96 -3.91 -17.21
CA THR A 179 2.10 -4.30 -18.61
C THR A 179 0.78 -4.14 -19.36
N ALA A 180 -0.34 -4.52 -18.75
CA ALA A 180 -1.67 -4.35 -19.33
C ALA A 180 -2.03 -2.87 -19.54
N GLU A 181 -1.70 -1.99 -18.59
CA GLU A 181 -1.93 -0.55 -18.75
C GLU A 181 -1.10 0.06 -19.88
N ARG A 182 0.18 -0.32 -19.99
CA ARG A 182 1.03 0.14 -21.08
C ARG A 182 0.55 -0.32 -22.45
N GLY A 183 0.06 -1.56 -22.51
CA GLY A 183 -0.53 -2.11 -23.73
C GLY A 183 -1.80 -1.37 -24.14
N ALA A 184 -2.68 -1.07 -23.21
CA ALA A 184 -3.90 -0.30 -23.44
C ALA A 184 -3.60 1.13 -23.90
N ALA A 185 -2.69 1.84 -23.23
CA ALA A 185 -2.28 3.19 -23.61
C ALA A 185 -1.63 3.25 -25.01
N ALA A 186 -0.81 2.26 -25.36
CA ALA A 186 -0.21 2.16 -26.68
C ALA A 186 -1.26 1.94 -27.79
N PHE A 187 -2.31 1.16 -27.50
CA PHE A 187 -3.40 0.91 -28.42
C PHE A 187 -4.28 2.16 -28.63
N GLU A 188 -4.59 2.91 -27.58
CA GLU A 188 -5.32 4.18 -27.67
C GLU A 188 -4.58 5.22 -28.52
N HIS A 189 -3.29 5.43 -28.28
CA HIS A 189 -2.47 6.33 -29.09
C HIS A 189 -2.41 5.92 -30.58
N THR A 190 -2.43 4.62 -30.87
CA THR A 190 -2.42 4.13 -32.25
C THR A 190 -3.76 4.35 -32.94
N THR A 191 -4.88 4.19 -32.23
CA THR A 191 -6.23 4.41 -32.76
C THR A 191 -6.49 5.90 -33.01
N ASP A 192 -6.05 6.78 -32.12
CA ASP A 192 -6.17 8.23 -32.29
C ASP A 192 -5.35 8.75 -33.50
N ALA A 193 -4.11 8.29 -33.63
CA ALA A 193 -3.26 8.64 -34.76
C ALA A 193 -3.83 8.13 -36.10
N LEU A 194 -4.53 6.99 -36.12
CA LEU A 194 -5.22 6.48 -37.29
C LEU A 194 -6.51 7.27 -37.60
N ALA A 195 -7.22 7.72 -36.60
CA ALA A 195 -8.42 8.57 -36.75
C ALA A 195 -8.06 9.95 -37.32
N GLU A 196 -7.01 10.56 -36.82
CA GLU A 196 -6.49 11.84 -37.34
C GLU A 196 -6.03 11.73 -38.79
N ARG A 197 -5.32 10.67 -39.17
CA ARG A 197 -4.91 10.42 -40.57
C ARG A 197 -6.10 10.21 -41.50
N ARG A 198 -7.20 9.59 -41.03
CA ARG A 198 -8.44 9.44 -41.81
C ARG A 198 -9.18 10.77 -41.98
N ALA A 199 -9.25 11.59 -40.94
CA ALA A 199 -9.85 12.92 -41.01
C ALA A 199 -9.12 13.85 -41.99
N HIS A 200 -7.79 13.80 -42.05
CA HIS A 200 -6.98 14.60 -42.96
C HIS A 200 -7.10 14.16 -44.40
N ARG A 201 -7.37 12.88 -44.69
CA ARG A 201 -7.59 12.36 -46.06
C ARG A 201 -9.00 12.58 -46.57
N GLY A 202 -9.99 12.82 -45.71
CA GLY A 202 -11.39 13.06 -46.11
C GLY A 202 -11.73 14.52 -46.43
N GLY A 203 -10.86 15.48 -46.07
CA GLY A 203 -11.06 16.91 -46.30
C GLY A 203 -10.48 17.49 -47.62
N ALA A 204 -9.90 16.65 -48.46
CA ALA A 204 -9.32 17.06 -49.75
C ALA A 204 -10.17 16.54 -50.93
N ARG A 205 -11.44 16.98 -50.99
CA ARG A 205 -12.28 16.87 -52.21
C ARG A 205 -13.08 18.14 -52.39
#